data_36b2975c1f9a62fbf93f8e3b9ca839ec
#
_entry.id   36b2975c1f9a62fbf93f8e3b9ca839ec
#
_cell.length_a   1.000
_cell.length_b   1.000
_cell.length_c   1.000
_cell.angle_alpha   90.00
_cell.angle_beta   90.00
_cell.angle_gamma   90.00
#
_symmetry.space_group_name_H-M   'P 1'
#
loop_
_entity.id
_entity.type
_entity.pdbx_description
1 polymer ?
#
loop_
_entity_poly.entity_id
_entity_poly.type
_entity_poly.pdbx_seq_one_letter_code
_entity_poly.pdbx_strand_id
1 'polypeptide(L)'
;MGRPMAINLFSKGFDVTAWDIRPEVTQSLAQVGLKAGVSIAQIAKDCDIVITMLPSSIEVDSVVQGANGVFANARPGTVIMDMSTIDPLATDRFNVLAKNHGLSWVDAPVGRLAEHADRGESLFMVGASEEDFSRVRPLMAAMGNSIYHCGDVGTGGRTKLVNNYIAITLCQVNGEALALSQRFGLDLTNTLAVLLGTSANNGQLRMNFPNKVLAGDSSPGFTIDLAHKDLSLVLNAANACKVPMPVGAATLNSFSLARASDHGTLDFSCIVDVMCEMAQIQKPRVPNGWKPT
;
A
#
# COMPACT_ATOMS: atom_id res chain seq x y z
N MET A 1 -3.90 0.29 7.70
CA MET A 1 -4.58 -0.61 6.73
C MET A 1 -5.19 -1.83 7.44
N GLY A 2 -4.43 -2.66 8.16
CA GLY A 2 -4.93 -3.93 8.72
C GLY A 2 -6.12 -3.79 9.69
N ARG A 3 -6.09 -2.79 10.58
CA ARG A 3 -7.19 -2.56 11.54
C ARG A 3 -8.57 -2.41 10.87
N PRO A 4 -8.81 -1.47 9.93
CA PRO A 4 -10.11 -1.35 9.27
C PRO A 4 -10.50 -2.60 8.48
N MET A 5 -9.55 -3.29 7.88
CA MET A 5 -9.81 -4.55 7.15
C MET A 5 -10.31 -5.66 8.09
N ALA A 6 -9.68 -5.82 9.26
CA ALA A 6 -10.14 -6.77 10.27
C ALA A 6 -11.56 -6.43 10.79
N ILE A 7 -11.86 -5.15 10.99
CA ILE A 7 -13.19 -4.68 11.38
C ILE A 7 -14.22 -4.97 10.28
N ASN A 8 -13.89 -4.74 9.02
CA ASN A 8 -14.79 -5.05 7.89
C ASN A 8 -15.08 -6.55 7.77
N LEU A 9 -14.09 -7.42 7.94
CA LEU A 9 -14.30 -8.87 8.00
C LEU A 9 -15.27 -9.23 9.14
N PHE A 10 -15.00 -8.77 10.35
CA PHE A 10 -15.83 -9.03 11.50
C PHE A 10 -17.28 -8.54 11.31
N SER A 11 -17.46 -7.32 10.81
CA SER A 11 -18.79 -6.74 10.56
C SER A 11 -19.61 -7.48 9.50
N LYS A 12 -18.93 -8.24 8.62
CA LYS A 12 -19.56 -9.10 7.59
C LYS A 12 -19.75 -10.55 8.07
N GLY A 13 -19.54 -10.82 9.35
CA GLY A 13 -19.84 -12.10 9.99
C GLY A 13 -18.72 -13.14 9.93
N PHE A 14 -17.51 -12.76 9.55
CA PHE A 14 -16.36 -13.67 9.67
C PHE A 14 -15.88 -13.77 11.11
N ASP A 15 -15.45 -14.97 11.51
CA ASP A 15 -14.79 -15.18 12.79
C ASP A 15 -13.34 -14.71 12.69
N VAL A 16 -13.01 -13.58 13.34
CA VAL A 16 -11.72 -12.90 13.18
C VAL A 16 -10.97 -12.89 14.51
N THR A 17 -9.78 -13.48 14.51
CA THR A 17 -8.79 -13.32 15.57
C THR A 17 -7.69 -12.38 15.10
N ALA A 18 -7.47 -11.29 15.81
CA ALA A 18 -6.49 -10.26 15.46
C ALA A 18 -5.33 -10.21 16.45
N TRP A 19 -4.13 -9.98 15.93
CA TRP A 19 -2.92 -9.78 16.72
C TRP A 19 -2.04 -8.70 16.08
N ASP A 20 -1.43 -7.86 16.91
CA ASP A 20 -0.42 -6.86 16.52
C ASP A 20 0.71 -6.93 17.56
N ILE A 21 1.94 -6.66 17.15
CA ILE A 21 3.09 -6.59 18.06
C ILE A 21 2.90 -5.52 19.14
N ARG A 22 2.06 -4.53 18.88
CA ARG A 22 1.63 -3.50 19.84
C ARG A 22 0.36 -3.96 20.55
N PRO A 23 0.41 -4.30 21.85
CA PRO A 23 -0.71 -4.84 22.59
C PRO A 23 -1.96 -3.92 22.58
N GLU A 24 -1.74 -2.60 22.57
CA GLU A 24 -2.84 -1.62 22.55
C GLU A 24 -3.70 -1.71 21.28
N VAL A 25 -3.08 -2.09 20.14
CA VAL A 25 -3.81 -2.31 18.87
C VAL A 25 -4.71 -3.53 18.99
N THR A 26 -4.18 -4.65 19.47
CA THR A 26 -4.97 -5.89 19.70
C THR A 26 -6.11 -5.64 20.69
N GLN A 27 -5.85 -4.92 21.80
CA GLN A 27 -6.87 -4.56 22.78
C GLN A 27 -7.96 -3.67 22.17
N SER A 28 -7.59 -2.69 21.34
CA SER A 28 -8.57 -1.81 20.68
C SER A 28 -9.50 -2.57 19.72
N LEU A 29 -9.01 -3.65 19.09
CA LEU A 29 -9.81 -4.53 18.24
C LEU A 29 -10.72 -5.42 19.06
N ALA A 30 -10.27 -5.90 20.21
CA ALA A 30 -11.11 -6.67 21.14
C ALA A 30 -12.29 -5.85 21.67
N GLN A 31 -12.11 -4.53 21.90
CA GLN A 31 -13.19 -3.63 22.33
C GLN A 31 -14.32 -3.50 21.29
N VAL A 32 -14.05 -3.72 20.02
CA VAL A 32 -15.07 -3.71 18.96
C VAL A 32 -15.59 -5.11 18.62
N GLY A 33 -15.21 -6.13 19.41
CA GLY A 33 -15.78 -7.48 19.37
C GLY A 33 -14.94 -8.54 18.65
N LEU A 34 -13.75 -8.21 18.11
CA LEU A 34 -12.85 -9.20 17.52
C LEU A 34 -12.19 -10.05 18.62
N LYS A 35 -11.84 -11.28 18.30
CA LYS A 35 -11.03 -12.12 19.21
C LYS A 35 -9.60 -11.58 19.28
N ALA A 36 -9.07 -11.40 20.48
CA ALA A 36 -7.67 -11.05 20.69
C ALA A 36 -6.81 -12.30 20.61
N GLY A 37 -5.91 -12.36 19.65
CA GLY A 37 -4.89 -13.40 19.55
C GLY A 37 -3.82 -13.21 20.63
N VAL A 38 -3.35 -14.30 21.21
CA VAL A 38 -2.28 -14.25 22.22
C VAL A 38 -0.89 -14.45 21.62
N SER A 39 -0.81 -15.08 20.45
CA SER A 39 0.46 -15.29 19.72
C SER A 39 0.20 -15.64 18.25
N ILE A 40 1.22 -15.47 17.42
CA ILE A 40 1.21 -15.92 16.01
C ILE A 40 0.97 -17.44 15.93
N ALA A 41 1.65 -18.22 16.77
CA ALA A 41 1.54 -19.67 16.79
C ALA A 41 0.10 -20.15 17.09
N GLN A 42 -0.59 -19.48 18.02
CA GLN A 42 -1.99 -19.79 18.32
C GLN A 42 -2.90 -19.49 17.13
N ILE A 43 -2.77 -18.29 16.52
CA ILE A 43 -3.55 -17.92 15.34
C ILE A 43 -3.32 -18.91 14.19
N ALA A 44 -2.06 -19.24 13.92
CA ALA A 44 -1.70 -20.19 12.87
C ALA A 44 -2.34 -21.56 13.08
N LYS A 45 -2.41 -22.03 14.33
CA LYS A 45 -3.00 -23.31 14.70
C LYS A 45 -4.53 -23.32 14.57
N ASP A 46 -5.18 -22.21 14.86
CA ASP A 46 -6.64 -22.17 15.04
C ASP A 46 -7.39 -21.67 13.79
N CYS A 47 -6.71 -20.94 12.91
CA CYS A 47 -7.34 -20.31 11.73
C CYS A 47 -7.14 -21.12 10.44
N ASP A 48 -8.14 -21.11 9.57
CA ASP A 48 -8.09 -21.72 8.23
C ASP A 48 -7.36 -20.81 7.23
N ILE A 49 -7.41 -19.49 7.46
CA ILE A 49 -6.76 -18.48 6.64
C ILE A 49 -6.03 -17.52 7.57
N VAL A 50 -4.75 -17.32 7.34
CA VAL A 50 -3.91 -16.34 8.05
C VAL A 50 -3.64 -15.16 7.12
N ILE A 51 -4.01 -13.95 7.56
CA ILE A 51 -3.83 -12.72 6.79
C ILE A 51 -2.69 -11.92 7.39
N THR A 52 -1.73 -11.51 6.56
CA THR A 52 -0.66 -10.58 6.93
C THR A 52 -0.88 -9.23 6.24
N MET A 53 -0.68 -8.12 6.99
CA MET A 53 -0.73 -6.75 6.51
C MET A 53 0.36 -5.95 7.22
N LEU A 54 1.58 -6.08 6.75
CA LEU A 54 2.82 -5.73 7.43
C LEU A 54 3.65 -4.73 6.61
N PRO A 55 4.58 -3.98 7.22
CA PRO A 55 5.32 -2.91 6.56
C PRO A 55 6.26 -3.38 5.45
N SER A 56 6.95 -4.51 5.63
CA SER A 56 7.96 -4.98 4.68
C SER A 56 8.14 -6.50 4.68
N SER A 57 9.02 -6.99 3.81
CA SER A 57 9.41 -8.41 3.74
C SER A 57 10.02 -8.93 5.04
N ILE A 58 10.68 -8.07 5.82
CA ILE A 58 11.34 -8.44 7.08
C ILE A 58 10.30 -8.82 8.12
N GLU A 59 9.25 -8.01 8.27
CA GLU A 59 8.17 -8.30 9.21
C GLU A 59 7.35 -9.52 8.77
N VAL A 60 7.09 -9.67 7.46
CA VAL A 60 6.43 -10.88 6.95
C VAL A 60 7.28 -12.11 7.26
N ASP A 61 8.58 -12.08 6.98
CA ASP A 61 9.52 -13.16 7.27
C ASP A 61 9.48 -13.53 8.76
N SER A 62 9.52 -12.55 9.65
CA SER A 62 9.49 -12.77 11.10
C SER A 62 8.18 -13.41 11.60
N VAL A 63 7.07 -13.12 10.93
CA VAL A 63 5.75 -13.69 11.26
C VAL A 63 5.59 -15.09 10.71
N VAL A 64 6.07 -15.37 9.51
CA VAL A 64 5.82 -16.69 8.87
C VAL A 64 6.86 -17.75 9.22
N GLN A 65 8.10 -17.35 9.49
CA GLN A 65 9.20 -18.28 9.80
C GLN A 65 9.49 -18.42 11.31
N GLY A 66 10.36 -19.36 11.65
CA GLY A 66 10.76 -19.63 13.03
C GLY A 66 9.81 -20.57 13.78
N ALA A 67 10.20 -20.96 14.98
CA ALA A 67 9.47 -21.95 15.79
C ALA A 67 8.06 -21.49 16.20
N ASN A 68 7.86 -20.18 16.35
CA ASN A 68 6.57 -19.58 16.69
C ASN A 68 5.86 -18.97 15.46
N GLY A 69 6.43 -19.11 14.26
CA GLY A 69 5.89 -18.57 13.02
C GLY A 69 4.74 -19.41 12.45
N VAL A 70 4.11 -18.88 11.42
CA VAL A 70 2.95 -19.51 10.78
C VAL A 70 3.31 -20.86 10.17
N PHE A 71 4.45 -20.97 9.47
CA PHE A 71 4.83 -22.21 8.79
C PHE A 71 4.98 -23.41 9.75
N ALA A 72 5.50 -23.19 10.95
CA ALA A 72 5.72 -24.25 11.92
C ALA A 72 4.46 -24.67 12.68
N ASN A 73 3.42 -23.82 12.72
CA ASN A 73 2.27 -24.01 13.61
C ASN A 73 0.93 -24.14 12.87
N ALA A 74 0.84 -23.75 11.60
CA ALA A 74 -0.39 -23.85 10.84
C ALA A 74 -0.75 -25.30 10.48
N ARG A 75 -2.04 -25.58 10.38
CA ARG A 75 -2.54 -26.89 9.95
C ARG A 75 -2.31 -27.08 8.44
N PRO A 76 -2.01 -28.30 7.97
CA PRO A 76 -2.01 -28.55 6.53
C PRO A 76 -3.29 -28.06 5.86
N GLY A 77 -3.14 -27.42 4.70
CA GLY A 77 -4.26 -26.81 3.96
C GLY A 77 -4.64 -25.39 4.39
N THR A 78 -3.99 -24.83 5.44
CA THR A 78 -4.17 -23.40 5.75
C THR A 78 -3.65 -22.52 4.60
N VAL A 79 -4.40 -21.45 4.28
CA VAL A 79 -3.98 -20.42 3.30
C VAL A 79 -3.35 -19.24 4.04
N ILE A 80 -2.20 -18.81 3.59
CA ILE A 80 -1.58 -17.55 4.03
C ILE A 80 -1.84 -16.52 2.94
N MET A 81 -2.62 -15.47 3.27
CA MET A 81 -2.91 -14.37 2.36
C MET A 81 -2.12 -13.14 2.79
N ASP A 82 -1.04 -12.84 2.08
CA ASP A 82 -0.23 -11.66 2.34
C ASP A 82 -0.75 -10.45 1.55
N MET A 83 -1.26 -9.47 2.26
CA MET A 83 -1.75 -8.21 1.70
C MET A 83 -0.70 -7.09 1.76
N SER A 84 0.52 -7.41 2.18
CA SER A 84 1.64 -6.48 2.29
C SER A 84 2.22 -6.13 0.91
N THR A 85 2.91 -5.01 0.80
CA THR A 85 3.74 -4.70 -0.38
C THR A 85 5.18 -5.05 -0.05
N ILE A 86 5.65 -6.18 -0.57
CA ILE A 86 6.95 -6.78 -0.27
C ILE A 86 7.76 -7.05 -1.55
N ASP A 87 9.02 -7.47 -1.37
CA ASP A 87 9.89 -7.91 -2.46
C ASP A 87 9.28 -9.13 -3.18
N PRO A 88 9.11 -9.11 -4.51
CA PRO A 88 8.63 -10.25 -5.28
C PRO A 88 9.45 -11.54 -5.06
N LEU A 89 10.77 -11.42 -4.88
CA LEU A 89 11.62 -12.59 -4.60
C LEU A 89 11.33 -13.19 -3.21
N ALA A 90 10.95 -12.36 -2.24
CA ALA A 90 10.50 -12.85 -0.94
C ALA A 90 9.16 -13.60 -1.06
N THR A 91 8.21 -13.09 -1.86
CA THR A 91 6.95 -13.77 -2.16
C THR A 91 7.20 -15.16 -2.79
N ASP A 92 8.08 -15.22 -3.80
CA ASP A 92 8.43 -16.49 -4.45
C ASP A 92 9.02 -17.50 -3.44
N ARG A 93 9.94 -17.03 -2.58
CA ARG A 93 10.53 -17.86 -1.51
C ARG A 93 9.46 -18.34 -0.51
N PHE A 94 8.58 -17.46 -0.05
CA PHE A 94 7.53 -17.81 0.91
C PHE A 94 6.53 -18.82 0.32
N ASN A 95 6.21 -18.72 -0.97
CA ASN A 95 5.37 -19.69 -1.67
C ASN A 95 6.02 -21.10 -1.66
N VAL A 96 7.31 -21.19 -1.94
CA VAL A 96 8.05 -22.47 -1.89
C VAL A 96 8.04 -23.04 -0.46
N LEU A 97 8.31 -22.18 0.54
CA LEU A 97 8.33 -22.61 1.94
C LEU A 97 6.93 -23.04 2.42
N ALA A 98 5.87 -22.30 2.07
CA ALA A 98 4.49 -22.66 2.40
C ALA A 98 4.15 -24.05 1.86
N LYS A 99 4.46 -24.33 0.60
CA LYS A 99 4.24 -25.66 -0.02
C LYS A 99 4.98 -26.78 0.70
N ASN A 100 6.21 -26.54 1.16
CA ASN A 100 6.98 -27.54 1.91
C ASN A 100 6.34 -27.89 3.28
N HIS A 101 5.50 -26.98 3.80
CA HIS A 101 4.73 -27.21 5.03
C HIS A 101 3.28 -27.66 4.77
N GLY A 102 2.91 -27.96 3.50
CA GLY A 102 1.54 -28.32 3.14
C GLY A 102 0.54 -27.18 3.23
N LEU A 103 1.01 -25.93 3.06
CA LEU A 103 0.23 -24.70 3.12
C LEU A 103 0.15 -24.05 1.74
N SER A 104 -0.82 -23.17 1.55
CA SER A 104 -0.93 -22.31 0.36
C SER A 104 -0.49 -20.88 0.65
N TRP A 105 0.09 -20.22 -0.36
CA TRP A 105 0.43 -18.81 -0.34
C TRP A 105 -0.38 -18.04 -1.37
N VAL A 106 -0.94 -16.91 -0.96
CA VAL A 106 -1.65 -15.94 -1.81
C VAL A 106 -1.03 -14.57 -1.56
N ASP A 107 -0.57 -13.88 -2.59
CA ASP A 107 -0.18 -12.48 -2.50
C ASP A 107 -1.33 -11.60 -3.01
N ALA A 108 -1.85 -10.75 -2.13
CA ALA A 108 -3.03 -9.92 -2.38
C ALA A 108 -2.83 -8.46 -1.95
N PRO A 109 -1.75 -7.78 -2.39
CA PRO A 109 -1.52 -6.40 -2.02
C PRO A 109 -2.68 -5.50 -2.43
N VAL A 110 -2.83 -4.42 -1.64
CA VAL A 110 -3.98 -3.52 -1.75
C VAL A 110 -3.65 -2.24 -2.49
N GLY A 111 -4.60 -1.79 -3.27
CA GLY A 111 -4.65 -0.46 -3.85
C GLY A 111 -5.57 0.47 -3.07
N ARG A 112 -5.55 1.74 -3.44
CA ARG A 112 -6.24 2.86 -2.77
C ARG A 112 -5.63 3.22 -1.41
N LEU A 113 -6.24 4.18 -0.71
CA LEU A 113 -5.75 4.78 0.53
C LEU A 113 -6.49 4.21 1.76
N ALA A 114 -5.99 4.56 2.96
CA ALA A 114 -6.53 4.08 4.23
C ALA A 114 -8.03 4.38 4.40
N GLU A 115 -8.50 5.55 3.98
CA GLU A 115 -9.92 5.94 4.03
C GLU A 115 -10.84 5.00 3.22
N HIS A 116 -10.34 4.43 2.11
CA HIS A 116 -11.08 3.42 1.34
C HIS A 116 -11.15 2.10 2.11
N ALA A 117 -10.08 1.74 2.82
CA ALA A 117 -10.09 0.56 3.67
C ALA A 117 -11.09 0.69 4.83
N ASP A 118 -11.22 1.89 5.43
CA ASP A 118 -12.22 2.17 6.46
C ASP A 118 -13.65 1.94 5.94
N ARG A 119 -13.93 2.28 4.68
CA ARG A 119 -15.24 2.10 4.05
C ARG A 119 -15.46 0.72 3.43
N GLY A 120 -14.50 -0.21 3.52
CA GLY A 120 -14.59 -1.51 2.83
C GLY A 120 -14.53 -1.40 1.30
N GLU A 121 -13.78 -0.43 0.79
CA GLU A 121 -13.65 -0.13 -0.64
C GLU A 121 -12.23 -0.41 -1.16
N SER A 122 -11.49 -1.30 -0.52
CA SER A 122 -10.14 -1.65 -0.98
C SER A 122 -10.15 -2.28 -2.37
N LEU A 123 -9.03 -2.15 -3.08
CA LEU A 123 -8.78 -2.84 -4.33
C LEU A 123 -7.70 -3.89 -4.09
N PHE A 124 -7.91 -5.13 -4.54
CA PHE A 124 -6.97 -6.24 -4.41
C PHE A 124 -6.39 -6.62 -5.76
N MET A 125 -5.07 -6.80 -5.81
CA MET A 125 -4.33 -7.39 -6.91
C MET A 125 -3.83 -8.76 -6.46
N VAL A 126 -4.43 -9.84 -6.96
CA VAL A 126 -4.30 -11.17 -6.36
C VAL A 126 -3.47 -12.09 -7.24
N GLY A 127 -2.40 -12.62 -6.70
CA GLY A 127 -1.64 -13.74 -7.26
C GLY A 127 -1.95 -15.01 -6.46
N ALA A 128 -2.59 -15.99 -7.09
CA ALA A 128 -3.02 -17.24 -6.45
C ALA A 128 -3.32 -18.32 -7.49
N SER A 129 -3.36 -19.59 -7.06
CA SER A 129 -4.07 -20.63 -7.82
C SER A 129 -5.57 -20.33 -7.90
N GLU A 130 -6.28 -20.84 -8.90
CA GLU A 130 -7.75 -20.69 -9.00
C GLU A 130 -8.49 -21.23 -7.76
N GLU A 131 -8.01 -22.33 -7.19
CA GLU A 131 -8.55 -22.92 -5.97
C GLU A 131 -8.40 -21.97 -4.79
N ASP A 132 -7.18 -21.51 -4.51
CA ASP A 132 -6.93 -20.60 -3.39
C ASP A 132 -7.57 -19.23 -3.58
N PHE A 133 -7.61 -18.71 -4.83
CA PHE A 133 -8.34 -17.50 -5.16
C PHE A 133 -9.82 -17.62 -4.78
N SER A 134 -10.45 -18.74 -5.14
CA SER A 134 -11.86 -18.99 -4.79
C SER A 134 -12.08 -19.04 -3.27
N ARG A 135 -11.13 -19.58 -2.50
CA ARG A 135 -11.18 -19.66 -1.03
C ARG A 135 -11.06 -18.30 -0.36
N VAL A 136 -10.18 -17.42 -0.85
CA VAL A 136 -9.94 -16.10 -0.22
C VAL A 136 -10.83 -14.99 -0.76
N ARG A 137 -11.47 -15.17 -1.92
CA ARG A 137 -12.32 -14.18 -2.57
C ARG A 137 -13.45 -13.64 -1.66
N PRO A 138 -14.18 -14.46 -0.87
CA PRO A 138 -15.21 -13.95 0.04
C PRO A 138 -14.67 -12.99 1.10
N LEU A 139 -13.45 -13.22 1.61
CA LEU A 139 -12.82 -12.32 2.58
C LEU A 139 -12.46 -10.98 1.93
N MET A 140 -11.89 -11.01 0.72
CA MET A 140 -11.59 -9.78 -0.01
C MET A 140 -12.85 -9.00 -0.35
N ALA A 141 -13.96 -9.67 -0.70
CA ALA A 141 -15.25 -9.04 -0.96
C ALA A 141 -15.86 -8.36 0.29
N ALA A 142 -15.48 -8.81 1.49
CA ALA A 142 -15.85 -8.15 2.74
C ALA A 142 -15.02 -6.89 3.03
N MET A 143 -13.79 -6.81 2.50
CA MET A 143 -12.84 -5.73 2.75
C MET A 143 -12.73 -4.73 1.59
N GLY A 144 -13.30 -5.03 0.43
CA GLY A 144 -13.17 -4.20 -0.76
C GLY A 144 -14.21 -4.48 -1.83
N ASN A 145 -14.21 -3.63 -2.86
CA ASN A 145 -15.18 -3.68 -3.96
C ASN A 145 -14.55 -3.93 -5.33
N SER A 146 -13.24 -4.12 -5.39
CA SER A 146 -12.49 -4.35 -6.64
C SER A 146 -11.46 -5.45 -6.40
N ILE A 147 -11.60 -6.59 -7.08
CA ILE A 147 -10.75 -7.77 -6.89
C ILE A 147 -10.29 -8.22 -8.27
N TYR A 148 -8.98 -8.19 -8.51
CA TYR A 148 -8.37 -8.60 -9.77
C TYR A 148 -7.51 -9.83 -9.54
N HIS A 149 -7.87 -10.97 -10.14
CA HIS A 149 -6.99 -12.12 -10.20
C HIS A 149 -5.95 -11.87 -11.30
N CYS A 150 -4.71 -11.65 -10.88
CA CYS A 150 -3.61 -11.25 -11.77
C CYS A 150 -2.88 -12.46 -12.39
N GLY A 151 -3.16 -13.66 -11.91
CA GLY A 151 -2.54 -14.93 -12.30
C GLY A 151 -1.98 -15.68 -11.10
N ASP A 152 -0.98 -16.53 -11.33
CA ASP A 152 -0.35 -17.35 -10.31
C ASP A 152 0.31 -16.52 -9.19
N VAL A 153 0.66 -17.19 -8.08
CA VAL A 153 1.34 -16.59 -6.91
C VAL A 153 2.54 -15.75 -7.35
N GLY A 154 2.63 -14.55 -6.80
CA GLY A 154 3.65 -13.53 -7.10
C GLY A 154 3.23 -12.51 -8.16
N THR A 155 2.15 -12.75 -8.91
CA THR A 155 1.67 -11.80 -9.93
C THR A 155 0.97 -10.60 -9.31
N GLY A 156 0.29 -10.76 -8.18
CA GLY A 156 -0.35 -9.67 -7.44
C GLY A 156 0.67 -8.63 -6.96
N GLY A 157 1.73 -9.09 -6.28
CA GLY A 157 2.84 -8.25 -5.83
C GLY A 157 3.54 -7.53 -6.98
N ARG A 158 3.82 -8.23 -8.07
CA ARG A 158 4.42 -7.64 -9.29
C ARG A 158 3.51 -6.59 -9.93
N THR A 159 2.21 -6.86 -10.02
CA THR A 159 1.21 -5.88 -10.49
C THR A 159 1.18 -4.64 -9.59
N LYS A 160 1.24 -4.84 -8.27
CA LYS A 160 1.31 -3.74 -7.30
C LYS A 160 2.54 -2.87 -7.50
N LEU A 161 3.71 -3.45 -7.75
CA LEU A 161 4.93 -2.69 -8.01
C LEU A 161 4.81 -1.83 -9.27
N VAL A 162 4.27 -2.36 -10.37
CA VAL A 162 4.02 -1.61 -11.60
C VAL A 162 3.05 -0.45 -11.34
N ASN A 163 1.94 -0.71 -10.62
CA ASN A 163 0.99 0.33 -10.23
C ASN A 163 1.65 1.43 -9.39
N ASN A 164 2.43 1.05 -8.36
CA ASN A 164 3.03 2.01 -7.45
C ASN A 164 4.14 2.81 -8.11
N TYR A 165 4.91 2.21 -9.03
CA TYR A 165 5.85 2.96 -9.86
C TYR A 165 5.18 4.13 -10.56
N ILE A 166 4.08 3.89 -11.28
CA ILE A 166 3.35 4.94 -12.00
C ILE A 166 2.77 5.95 -11.01
N ALA A 167 2.08 5.50 -9.96
CA ALA A 167 1.42 6.38 -9.01
C ALA A 167 2.40 7.33 -8.28
N ILE A 168 3.55 6.81 -7.85
CA ILE A 168 4.55 7.59 -7.10
C ILE A 168 5.34 8.51 -8.06
N THR A 169 5.67 8.02 -9.25
CA THR A 169 6.36 8.84 -10.26
C THR A 169 5.48 10.02 -10.71
N LEU A 170 4.19 9.77 -10.96
CA LEU A 170 3.25 10.85 -11.27
C LEU A 170 3.10 11.85 -10.12
N CYS A 171 3.20 11.40 -8.86
CA CYS A 171 3.23 12.31 -7.72
C CYS A 171 4.43 13.27 -7.81
N GLN A 172 5.63 12.77 -8.10
CA GLN A 172 6.83 13.59 -8.31
C GLN A 172 6.69 14.54 -9.49
N VAL A 173 6.27 14.04 -10.66
CA VAL A 173 6.11 14.85 -11.87
C VAL A 173 5.13 16.00 -11.64
N ASN A 174 4.01 15.72 -10.97
CA ASN A 174 3.04 16.77 -10.61
C ASN A 174 3.63 17.78 -9.61
N GLY A 175 4.43 17.30 -8.65
CA GLY A 175 5.12 18.16 -7.69
C GLY A 175 6.05 19.16 -8.38
N GLU A 176 6.87 18.70 -9.30
CA GLU A 176 7.76 19.54 -10.11
C GLU A 176 6.98 20.55 -10.99
N ALA A 177 5.94 20.05 -11.68
CA ALA A 177 5.10 20.89 -12.55
C ALA A 177 4.39 21.99 -11.77
N LEU A 178 3.84 21.70 -10.59
CA LEU A 178 3.19 22.68 -9.75
C LEU A 178 4.17 23.67 -9.12
N ALA A 179 5.36 23.22 -8.73
CA ALA A 179 6.41 24.12 -8.28
C ALA A 179 6.85 25.08 -9.40
N LEU A 180 7.02 24.60 -10.63
CA LEU A 180 7.30 25.43 -11.81
C LEU A 180 6.17 26.44 -12.08
N SER A 181 4.91 26.02 -11.99
CA SER A 181 3.73 26.87 -12.11
C SER A 181 3.76 28.03 -11.11
N GLN A 182 4.10 27.76 -9.84
CA GLN A 182 4.27 28.79 -8.81
C GLN A 182 5.40 29.77 -9.15
N ARG A 183 6.54 29.27 -9.65
CA ARG A 183 7.66 30.13 -10.07
C ARG A 183 7.27 31.06 -11.23
N PHE A 184 6.41 30.62 -12.14
CA PHE A 184 5.88 31.44 -13.23
C PHE A 184 4.79 32.42 -12.78
N GLY A 185 4.32 32.34 -11.54
CA GLY A 185 3.22 33.18 -11.04
C GLY A 185 1.86 32.87 -11.69
N LEU A 186 1.66 31.63 -12.15
CA LEU A 186 0.40 31.22 -12.76
C LEU A 186 -0.71 31.07 -11.71
N ASP A 187 -1.94 31.40 -12.10
CA ASP A 187 -3.10 31.08 -11.27
C ASP A 187 -3.26 29.56 -11.15
N LEU A 188 -3.27 29.06 -9.93
CA LEU A 188 -3.27 27.63 -9.64
C LEU A 188 -4.56 26.95 -10.11
N THR A 189 -5.71 27.59 -9.95
CA THR A 189 -7.02 27.01 -10.31
C THR A 189 -7.16 26.87 -11.81
N ASN A 190 -6.74 27.86 -12.56
CA ASN A 190 -6.69 27.82 -14.04
C ASN A 190 -5.66 26.79 -14.52
N THR A 191 -4.49 26.74 -13.90
CA THR A 191 -3.46 25.73 -14.21
C THR A 191 -4.01 24.33 -14.02
N LEU A 192 -4.63 24.05 -12.88
CA LEU A 192 -5.24 22.75 -12.60
C LEU A 192 -6.36 22.41 -13.59
N ALA A 193 -7.21 23.37 -13.96
CA ALA A 193 -8.26 23.17 -14.97
C ALA A 193 -7.67 22.74 -16.32
N VAL A 194 -6.58 23.39 -16.77
CA VAL A 194 -5.87 23.02 -18.00
C VAL A 194 -5.28 21.62 -17.89
N LEU A 195 -4.56 21.31 -16.79
CA LEU A 195 -3.95 20.00 -16.59
C LEU A 195 -5.00 18.88 -16.56
N LEU A 196 -6.15 19.12 -15.92
CA LEU A 196 -7.24 18.15 -15.83
C LEU A 196 -7.99 17.98 -17.17
N GLY A 197 -8.02 19.01 -18.02
CA GLY A 197 -8.65 19.02 -19.34
C GLY A 197 -7.81 18.48 -20.49
N THR A 198 -6.55 18.09 -20.23
CA THR A 198 -5.61 17.65 -21.26
C THR A 198 -5.06 16.24 -20.97
N SER A 199 -4.13 15.77 -21.80
CA SER A 199 -3.41 14.48 -21.60
C SER A 199 -2.51 14.48 -20.36
N ALA A 200 -2.28 15.61 -19.69
CA ALA A 200 -1.58 15.69 -18.42
C ALA A 200 -2.40 15.17 -17.23
N ASN A 201 -3.71 14.96 -17.44
CA ASN A 201 -4.62 14.47 -16.41
C ASN A 201 -4.21 13.10 -15.87
N ASN A 202 -4.22 12.98 -14.54
CA ASN A 202 -3.91 11.73 -13.86
C ASN A 202 -4.60 11.65 -12.49
N GLY A 203 -4.60 10.44 -11.89
CA GLY A 203 -5.27 10.18 -10.61
C GLY A 203 -4.74 11.01 -9.44
N GLN A 204 -3.46 11.39 -9.43
CA GLN A 204 -2.89 12.22 -8.37
C GLN A 204 -3.48 13.63 -8.40
N LEU A 205 -3.51 14.27 -9.58
CA LEU A 205 -4.10 15.61 -9.74
C LEU A 205 -5.61 15.61 -9.51
N ARG A 206 -6.30 14.52 -9.84
CA ARG A 206 -7.76 14.45 -9.74
C ARG A 206 -8.24 14.16 -8.32
N MET A 207 -7.53 13.32 -7.58
CA MET A 207 -8.02 12.77 -6.31
C MET A 207 -7.12 13.11 -5.12
N ASN A 208 -5.83 12.82 -5.19
CA ASN A 208 -4.96 12.90 -4.02
C ASN A 208 -4.54 14.35 -3.71
N PHE A 209 -3.95 15.05 -4.67
CA PHE A 209 -3.44 16.41 -4.47
C PHE A 209 -4.51 17.40 -3.99
N PRO A 210 -5.73 17.45 -4.58
CA PRO A 210 -6.78 18.34 -4.14
C PRO A 210 -7.28 18.10 -2.71
N ASN A 211 -7.28 16.83 -2.28
CA ASN A 211 -7.78 16.45 -0.96
C ASN A 211 -6.69 16.42 0.12
N LYS A 212 -5.42 16.54 -0.27
CA LYS A 212 -4.27 16.50 0.61
C LYS A 212 -3.44 17.77 0.51
N VAL A 213 -2.29 17.73 -0.12
CA VAL A 213 -1.32 18.82 -0.08
C VAL A 213 -1.87 20.15 -0.59
N LEU A 214 -2.69 20.19 -1.64
CA LEU A 214 -3.26 21.45 -2.14
C LEU A 214 -4.33 22.04 -1.21
N ALA A 215 -5.00 21.20 -0.41
CA ALA A 215 -5.89 21.65 0.66
C ALA A 215 -5.15 22.02 1.96
N GLY A 216 -3.82 21.85 2.02
CA GLY A 216 -3.02 22.07 3.22
C GLY A 216 -3.05 20.90 4.20
N ASP A 217 -3.62 19.75 3.84
CA ASP A 217 -3.61 18.52 4.65
C ASP A 217 -2.38 17.67 4.34
N SER A 218 -1.46 17.60 5.30
CA SER A 218 -0.25 16.75 5.24
C SER A 218 -0.42 15.42 5.98
N SER A 219 -1.58 15.16 6.58
CA SER A 219 -1.84 13.89 7.28
C SER A 219 -1.76 12.70 6.32
N PRO A 220 -1.06 11.61 6.68
CA PRO A 220 -0.72 10.59 5.70
C PRO A 220 -1.90 9.66 5.38
N GLY A 221 -2.29 9.62 4.10
CA GLY A 221 -2.96 8.46 3.50
C GLY A 221 -1.96 7.40 3.07
N PHE A 222 -0.78 7.86 2.58
CA PHE A 222 0.39 7.05 2.23
C PHE A 222 1.63 7.92 2.41
N THR A 223 2.58 7.49 3.25
CA THR A 223 3.72 8.33 3.64
C THR A 223 4.80 8.39 2.57
N ILE A 224 5.62 9.45 2.61
CA ILE A 224 6.85 9.57 1.81
C ILE A 224 7.80 8.38 2.07
N ASP A 225 7.95 7.93 3.32
CA ASP A 225 8.76 6.75 3.65
C ASP A 225 8.25 5.47 2.99
N LEU A 226 6.94 5.24 2.96
CA LEU A 226 6.35 4.09 2.27
C LEU A 226 6.49 4.20 0.75
N ALA A 227 6.34 5.39 0.18
CA ALA A 227 6.56 5.64 -1.24
C ALA A 227 8.02 5.37 -1.63
N HIS A 228 8.98 5.85 -0.83
CA HIS A 228 10.40 5.57 -1.02
C HIS A 228 10.69 4.06 -0.95
N LYS A 229 10.14 3.36 0.06
CA LYS A 229 10.27 1.90 0.18
C LYS A 229 9.74 1.20 -1.07
N ASP A 230 8.54 1.54 -1.53
CA ASP A 230 7.92 0.90 -2.68
C ASP A 230 8.70 1.16 -3.98
N LEU A 231 9.20 2.39 -4.20
CA LEU A 231 10.10 2.68 -5.32
C LEU A 231 11.41 1.89 -5.25
N SER A 232 11.97 1.70 -4.05
CA SER A 232 13.16 0.88 -3.86
C SER A 232 12.91 -0.57 -4.25
N LEU A 233 11.75 -1.14 -3.89
CA LEU A 233 11.34 -2.48 -4.33
C LEU A 233 11.19 -2.56 -5.86
N VAL A 234 10.60 -1.53 -6.48
CA VAL A 234 10.46 -1.46 -7.94
C VAL A 234 11.82 -1.48 -8.62
N LEU A 235 12.75 -0.61 -8.19
CA LEU A 235 14.07 -0.51 -8.82
C LEU A 235 14.92 -1.77 -8.61
N ASN A 236 14.83 -2.39 -7.43
CA ASN A 236 15.51 -3.66 -7.17
C ASN A 236 14.97 -4.78 -8.07
N ALA A 237 13.65 -4.89 -8.19
CA ALA A 237 13.01 -5.87 -9.08
C ALA A 237 13.37 -5.62 -10.56
N ALA A 238 13.32 -4.36 -11.00
CA ALA A 238 13.69 -3.97 -12.36
C ALA A 238 15.15 -4.29 -12.67
N ASN A 239 16.07 -4.03 -11.73
CA ASN A 239 17.49 -4.34 -11.88
C ASN A 239 17.71 -5.86 -12.00
N ALA A 240 17.02 -6.67 -11.18
CA ALA A 240 17.08 -8.13 -11.28
C ALA A 240 16.59 -8.64 -12.64
N CYS A 241 15.58 -8.01 -13.23
CA CYS A 241 15.03 -8.32 -14.55
C CYS A 241 15.74 -7.59 -15.70
N LYS A 242 16.78 -6.78 -15.43
CA LYS A 242 17.52 -5.97 -16.41
C LYS A 242 16.65 -4.98 -17.21
N VAL A 243 15.62 -4.44 -16.56
CA VAL A 243 14.77 -3.38 -17.14
C VAL A 243 15.31 -2.02 -16.70
N PRO A 244 15.74 -1.14 -17.63
CA PRO A 244 16.24 0.19 -17.26
C PRO A 244 15.11 1.11 -16.81
N MET A 245 15.27 1.77 -15.64
CA MET A 245 14.27 2.63 -15.02
C MET A 245 14.86 4.03 -14.66
N PRO A 246 15.33 4.82 -15.63
CA PRO A 246 15.98 6.11 -15.36
C PRO A 246 15.04 7.10 -14.65
N VAL A 247 13.77 7.18 -15.05
CA VAL A 247 12.77 8.04 -14.39
C VAL A 247 12.50 7.57 -12.97
N GLY A 248 12.43 6.25 -12.74
CA GLY A 248 12.27 5.69 -11.39
C GLY A 248 13.43 6.02 -10.46
N ALA A 249 14.66 5.97 -10.97
CA ALA A 249 15.86 6.33 -10.20
C ALA A 249 15.86 7.83 -9.81
N ALA A 250 15.50 8.71 -10.75
CA ALA A 250 15.34 10.14 -10.45
C ALA A 250 14.26 10.40 -9.42
N THR A 251 13.09 9.73 -9.56
CA THR A 251 12.00 9.82 -8.58
C THR A 251 12.44 9.36 -7.20
N LEU A 252 13.14 8.21 -7.09
CA LEU A 252 13.64 7.72 -5.80
C LEU A 252 14.58 8.73 -5.12
N ASN A 253 15.45 9.37 -5.89
CA ASN A 253 16.33 10.42 -5.36
C ASN A 253 15.55 11.60 -4.78
N SER A 254 14.48 12.05 -5.44
CA SER A 254 13.63 13.13 -4.94
C SER A 254 12.95 12.75 -3.60
N PHE A 255 12.44 11.52 -3.50
CA PHE A 255 11.87 11.01 -2.26
C PHE A 255 12.94 10.82 -1.17
N SER A 256 14.18 10.48 -1.53
CA SER A 256 15.31 10.45 -0.58
C SER A 256 15.63 11.83 -0.02
N LEU A 257 15.60 12.87 -0.86
CA LEU A 257 15.76 14.27 -0.41
C LEU A 257 14.64 14.70 0.54
N ALA A 258 13.39 14.34 0.22
CA ALA A 258 12.25 14.63 1.10
C ALA A 258 12.40 13.97 2.48
N ARG A 259 12.87 12.72 2.53
CA ARG A 259 13.17 12.02 3.79
C ARG A 259 14.30 12.68 4.58
N ALA A 260 15.36 13.12 3.90
CA ALA A 260 16.48 13.82 4.53
C ALA A 260 16.08 15.19 5.10
N SER A 261 14.96 15.77 4.67
CA SER A 261 14.38 17.02 5.14
C SER A 261 13.23 16.81 6.14
N ASP A 262 13.18 15.68 6.84
CA ASP A 262 12.20 15.31 7.88
C ASP A 262 10.74 15.24 7.41
N HIS A 263 10.48 15.05 6.09
CA HIS A 263 9.15 14.90 5.53
C HIS A 263 8.68 13.43 5.44
N GLY A 264 9.48 12.48 5.89
CA GLY A 264 9.25 11.03 5.71
C GLY A 264 7.88 10.55 6.16
N THR A 265 7.33 11.10 7.25
CA THR A 265 6.04 10.71 7.85
C THR A 265 4.84 11.43 7.26
N LEU A 266 5.04 12.46 6.43
CA LEU A 266 3.97 13.20 5.78
C LEU A 266 3.38 12.41 4.60
N ASP A 267 2.19 12.83 4.14
CA ASP A 267 1.59 12.28 2.92
C ASP A 267 2.52 12.47 1.71
N PHE A 268 2.61 11.48 0.85
CA PHE A 268 3.54 11.51 -0.29
C PHE A 268 3.23 12.62 -1.31
N SER A 269 2.01 13.18 -1.31
CA SER A 269 1.69 14.37 -2.11
C SER A 269 2.44 15.61 -1.64
N CYS A 270 2.94 15.63 -0.39
CA CYS A 270 3.77 16.72 0.14
C CYS A 270 5.13 16.85 -0.58
N ILE A 271 5.45 15.95 -1.51
CA ILE A 271 6.62 16.12 -2.39
C ILE A 271 6.60 17.46 -3.14
N VAL A 272 5.42 18.02 -3.47
CA VAL A 272 5.32 19.36 -4.05
C VAL A 272 5.83 20.44 -3.11
N ASP A 273 5.55 20.30 -1.82
CA ASP A 273 6.03 21.25 -0.79
C ASP A 273 7.55 21.20 -0.68
N VAL A 274 8.14 20.01 -0.73
CA VAL A 274 9.58 19.81 -0.75
C VAL A 274 10.23 20.49 -1.97
N MET A 275 9.63 20.33 -3.14
CA MET A 275 10.11 21.00 -4.37
C MET A 275 10.04 22.53 -4.23
N CYS A 276 8.97 23.06 -3.64
CA CYS A 276 8.81 24.48 -3.40
C CYS A 276 9.81 25.01 -2.36
N GLU A 277 10.06 24.28 -1.29
CA GLU A 277 11.07 24.63 -0.26
C GLU A 277 12.47 24.69 -0.85
N MET A 278 12.87 23.67 -1.62
CA MET A 278 14.17 23.64 -2.31
C MET A 278 14.33 24.80 -3.31
N ALA A 279 13.24 25.17 -3.98
CA ALA A 279 13.23 26.28 -4.93
C ALA A 279 13.02 27.65 -4.27
N GLN A 280 12.78 27.72 -2.97
CA GLN A 280 12.46 28.95 -2.21
C GLN A 280 11.28 29.72 -2.83
N ILE A 281 10.18 29.02 -3.08
CA ILE A 281 8.93 29.57 -3.63
C ILE A 281 7.73 29.23 -2.75
N GLN A 282 6.63 29.96 -2.95
CA GLN A 282 5.39 29.71 -2.22
C GLN A 282 4.80 28.34 -2.58
N LYS A 283 4.30 27.65 -1.57
CA LYS A 283 3.63 26.35 -1.72
C LYS A 283 2.26 26.54 -2.40
N PRO A 284 1.89 25.73 -3.40
CA PRO A 284 0.59 25.83 -4.05
C PRO A 284 -0.53 25.37 -3.10
N ARG A 285 -1.57 26.19 -2.99
CA ARG A 285 -2.77 25.88 -2.19
C ARG A 285 -4.01 26.33 -2.95
N VAL A 286 -5.01 25.47 -3.01
CA VAL A 286 -6.32 25.82 -3.58
C VAL A 286 -7.18 26.54 -2.55
N PRO A 287 -8.14 27.39 -2.99
CA PRO A 287 -9.13 27.98 -2.09
C PRO A 287 -9.94 26.91 -1.35
N ASN A 288 -10.40 27.25 -0.12
CA ASN A 288 -11.25 26.36 0.65
C ASN A 288 -12.49 25.95 -0.16
N GLY A 289 -12.77 24.63 -0.20
CA GLY A 289 -13.92 24.08 -0.91
C GLY A 289 -13.73 23.94 -2.43
N TRP A 290 -12.55 24.23 -2.98
CA TRP A 290 -12.25 23.97 -4.38
C TRP A 290 -12.36 22.48 -4.70
N LYS A 291 -12.94 22.15 -5.84
CA LYS A 291 -13.04 20.77 -6.35
C LYS A 291 -12.57 20.71 -7.79
N PRO A 292 -11.90 19.61 -8.20
CA PRO A 292 -11.61 19.37 -9.60
C PRO A 292 -12.89 19.35 -10.44
N THR A 293 -12.91 20.09 -11.52
CA THR A 293 -14.01 20.10 -12.51
C THR A 293 -13.83 19.01 -13.54
#